data_bf51929636a2dff936295f3679cc8019
#
_entry.id   bf51929636a2dff936295f3679cc8019
#
_cell.length_a   1.000
_cell.length_b   1.000
_cell.length_c   1.000
_cell.angle_alpha   90.00
_cell.angle_beta   90.00
_cell.angle_gamma   90.00
#
_symmetry.space_group_name_H-M   'P 1'
#
loop_
_entity.id
_entity.type
_entity.pdbx_description
1 polymer ?
#
loop_
_entity_poly.entity_id
_entity_poly.type
_entity_poly.pdbx_seq_one_letter_code
_entity_poly.pdbx_strand_id
1 'polypeptide(L)'
;MNKDSLSSNKKQVAYARVSTSGQKDDLKDQLSYIRQYANAQGIVLDEEISDIGSGLNYKRQKWNNLLDEVMNNKIDKIYITYKDRFIRFGYDWFENLCKKHGTEIIVLNNIDTSPDKELVDDLISIIHVFSCRLYGLRKYKKKIRGEYLNDDQDTSS
;
A
#
# COMPACT_ATOMS: atom_id res chain seq x y z
N MET A 1 14.21 27.58 -24.92
CA MET A 1 14.14 26.21 -24.36
C MET A 1 12.98 26.15 -23.40
N ASN A 2 11.88 25.56 -23.83
CA ASN A 2 10.65 25.56 -23.03
C ASN A 2 10.69 24.46 -22.00
N LYS A 3 10.79 24.84 -20.71
CA LYS A 3 10.61 23.91 -19.57
C LYS A 3 9.27 23.18 -19.63
N ASP A 4 8.28 23.74 -20.32
CA ASP A 4 6.93 23.19 -20.50
C ASP A 4 6.91 21.94 -21.39
N SER A 5 7.88 21.73 -22.28
CA SER A 5 7.94 20.54 -23.13
C SER A 5 8.44 19.29 -22.40
N LEU A 6 9.12 19.45 -21.26
CA LEU A 6 9.59 18.33 -20.41
C LEU A 6 8.50 17.84 -19.45
N SER A 7 7.54 18.71 -19.07
CA SER A 7 6.42 18.33 -18.22
C SER A 7 5.28 17.64 -18.98
N SER A 8 5.25 17.76 -20.32
CA SER A 8 4.18 17.20 -21.17
C SER A 8 4.24 15.66 -21.30
N ASN A 9 5.35 15.03 -20.91
CA ASN A 9 5.53 13.57 -20.99
C ASN A 9 5.20 12.83 -19.68
N LYS A 10 4.82 13.55 -18.62
CA LYS A 10 4.43 12.93 -17.37
C LYS A 10 2.96 12.52 -17.40
N LYS A 11 2.70 11.35 -16.84
CA LYS A 11 1.36 10.75 -16.85
C LYS A 11 0.51 11.24 -15.68
N GLN A 12 -0.78 11.37 -15.93
CA GLN A 12 -1.81 11.47 -14.92
C GLN A 12 -2.52 10.13 -14.83
N VAL A 13 -2.48 9.48 -13.66
CA VAL A 13 -2.97 8.12 -13.50
C VAL A 13 -4.00 8.03 -12.38
N ALA A 14 -4.96 7.13 -12.55
CA ALA A 14 -5.87 6.72 -11.50
C ALA A 14 -5.35 5.44 -10.85
N TYR A 15 -5.43 5.34 -9.54
CA TYR A 15 -5.12 4.13 -8.81
C TYR A 15 -6.28 3.72 -7.91
N ALA A 16 -6.67 2.47 -8.00
CA ALA A 16 -7.73 1.88 -7.19
C ALA A 16 -7.28 0.55 -6.59
N ARG A 17 -7.79 0.22 -5.43
CA ARG A 17 -7.47 -1.01 -4.72
C ARG A 17 -8.68 -1.54 -3.97
N VAL A 18 -8.85 -2.85 -4.00
CA VAL A 18 -9.72 -3.60 -3.10
C VAL A 18 -8.93 -4.74 -2.47
N SER A 19 -9.37 -5.22 -1.31
CA SER A 19 -8.64 -6.22 -0.54
C SER A 19 -8.82 -7.64 -1.07
N THR A 20 -9.98 -7.95 -1.67
CA THR A 20 -10.33 -9.29 -2.15
C THR A 20 -10.94 -9.26 -3.54
N SER A 21 -10.87 -10.40 -4.24
CA SER A 21 -11.46 -10.57 -5.57
C SER A 21 -13.00 -10.48 -5.58
N GLY A 22 -13.64 -10.70 -4.43
CA GLY A 22 -15.09 -10.52 -4.28
C GLY A 22 -15.55 -9.06 -4.35
N GLN A 23 -14.62 -8.10 -4.27
CA GLN A 23 -14.88 -6.66 -4.27
C GLN A 23 -14.63 -6.01 -5.64
N LYS A 24 -14.70 -6.77 -6.73
CA LYS A 24 -14.45 -6.23 -8.09
C LYS A 24 -15.41 -5.12 -8.48
N ASP A 25 -16.63 -5.14 -7.98
CA ASP A 25 -17.60 -4.08 -8.25
C ASP A 25 -17.18 -2.77 -7.56
N ASP A 26 -16.72 -2.85 -6.32
CA ASP A 26 -16.15 -1.70 -5.61
C ASP A 26 -14.93 -1.12 -6.34
N LEU A 27 -14.11 -1.99 -6.93
CA LEU A 27 -12.96 -1.57 -7.71
C LEU A 27 -13.38 -0.76 -8.95
N LYS A 28 -14.40 -1.23 -9.66
CA LYS A 28 -14.99 -0.52 -10.80
C LYS A 28 -15.59 0.82 -10.37
N ASP A 29 -16.26 0.85 -9.22
CA ASP A 29 -16.88 2.06 -8.69
C ASP A 29 -15.81 3.11 -8.34
N GLN A 30 -14.70 2.70 -7.73
CA GLN A 30 -13.57 3.60 -7.47
C GLN A 30 -13.03 4.23 -8.76
N LEU A 31 -12.77 3.41 -9.77
CA LEU A 31 -12.27 3.89 -11.06
C LEU A 31 -13.28 4.78 -11.79
N SER A 32 -14.55 4.43 -11.73
CA SER A 32 -15.63 5.24 -12.30
C SER A 32 -15.72 6.61 -11.61
N TYR A 33 -15.60 6.64 -10.29
CA TYR A 33 -15.63 7.88 -9.51
C TYR A 33 -14.45 8.79 -9.90
N ILE A 34 -13.24 8.24 -10.00
CA ILE A 34 -12.05 8.99 -10.41
C ILE A 34 -12.23 9.52 -11.85
N ARG A 35 -12.75 8.69 -12.74
CA ARG A 35 -13.00 9.06 -14.14
C ARG A 35 -14.00 10.20 -14.26
N GLN A 36 -15.09 10.15 -13.49
CA GLN A 36 -16.09 11.22 -13.44
C GLN A 36 -15.50 12.53 -12.92
N TYR A 37 -14.68 12.45 -11.87
CA TYR A 37 -13.97 13.61 -11.34
C TYR A 37 -13.04 14.21 -12.40
N ALA A 38 -12.24 13.39 -13.05
CA ALA A 38 -11.32 13.83 -14.09
C ALA A 38 -12.06 14.51 -15.25
N ASN A 39 -13.15 13.91 -15.70
CA ASN A 39 -13.99 14.49 -16.77
C ASN A 39 -14.55 15.86 -16.37
N ALA A 40 -15.04 15.99 -15.14
CA ALA A 40 -15.58 17.26 -14.64
C ALA A 40 -14.52 18.35 -14.54
N GLN A 41 -13.27 17.99 -14.29
CA GLN A 41 -12.15 18.93 -14.17
C GLN A 41 -11.39 19.15 -15.50
N GLY A 42 -11.79 18.50 -16.58
CA GLY A 42 -11.08 18.58 -17.85
C GLY A 42 -9.71 17.87 -17.83
N ILE A 43 -9.55 16.88 -16.96
CA ILE A 43 -8.31 16.12 -16.82
C ILE A 43 -8.37 14.88 -17.71
N VAL A 44 -7.30 14.65 -18.47
CA VAL A 44 -7.14 13.42 -19.24
C VAL A 44 -6.32 12.44 -18.44
N LEU A 45 -6.94 11.30 -18.06
CA LEU A 45 -6.23 10.21 -17.42
C LEU A 45 -5.49 9.39 -18.50
N ASP A 46 -4.20 9.26 -18.34
CA ASP A 46 -3.36 8.47 -19.26
C ASP A 46 -3.48 6.97 -18.99
N GLU A 47 -3.70 6.60 -17.74
CA GLU A 47 -3.75 5.20 -17.33
C GLU A 47 -4.65 5.01 -16.11
N GLU A 48 -5.36 3.90 -16.07
CA GLU A 48 -6.13 3.44 -14.91
C GLU A 48 -5.48 2.18 -14.37
N ILE A 49 -5.01 2.24 -13.12
CA ILE A 49 -4.24 1.18 -12.48
C ILE A 49 -5.05 0.62 -11.32
N SER A 50 -5.09 -0.69 -11.19
CA SER A 50 -5.80 -1.33 -10.08
C SER A 50 -5.09 -2.57 -9.58
N ASP A 51 -5.17 -2.80 -8.27
CA ASP A 51 -4.69 -4.00 -7.60
C ASP A 51 -5.78 -4.63 -6.74
N ILE A 52 -5.71 -5.94 -6.60
CA ILE A 52 -6.45 -6.69 -5.60
C ILE A 52 -5.45 -7.18 -4.57
N GLY A 53 -5.52 -6.64 -3.37
CA GLY A 53 -4.62 -6.95 -2.28
C GLY A 53 -4.82 -6.02 -1.10
N SER A 54 -4.42 -6.45 0.08
CA SER A 54 -4.48 -5.64 1.29
C SER A 54 -3.65 -4.35 1.18
N GLY A 55 -4.09 -3.28 1.84
CA GLY A 55 -3.30 -2.07 2.02
C GLY A 55 -1.98 -2.28 2.78
N LEU A 56 -1.84 -3.42 3.48
CA LEU A 56 -0.60 -3.86 4.12
C LEU A 56 0.31 -4.65 3.18
N ASN A 57 -0.16 -5.02 2.00
CA ASN A 57 0.63 -5.77 1.04
C ASN A 57 1.52 -4.83 0.22
N TYR A 58 2.78 -4.71 0.62
CA TYR A 58 3.79 -3.92 -0.08
C TYR A 58 4.30 -4.60 -1.37
N LYS A 59 3.85 -5.83 -1.67
CA LYS A 59 4.23 -6.57 -2.87
C LYS A 59 3.20 -6.48 -3.99
N ARG A 60 2.19 -5.62 -3.86
CA ARG A 60 1.23 -5.36 -4.93
C ARG A 60 1.97 -4.96 -6.20
N GLN A 61 1.78 -5.73 -7.26
CA GLN A 61 2.61 -5.62 -8.46
C GLN A 61 2.44 -4.29 -9.17
N LYS A 62 1.21 -3.87 -9.42
CA LYS A 62 0.94 -2.64 -10.17
C LYS A 62 1.26 -1.40 -9.36
N TRP A 63 1.04 -1.44 -8.05
CA TRP A 63 1.44 -0.37 -7.13
C TRP A 63 2.97 -0.19 -7.11
N ASN A 64 3.72 -1.30 -7.07
CA ASN A 64 5.19 -1.25 -7.16
C ASN A 64 5.67 -0.69 -8.49
N ASN A 65 5.06 -1.12 -9.60
CA ASN A 65 5.37 -0.59 -10.92
C ASN A 65 5.09 0.92 -11.00
N LEU A 66 4.00 1.36 -10.39
CA LEU A 66 3.67 2.78 -10.30
C LEU A 66 4.71 3.57 -9.51
N LEU A 67 5.18 3.04 -8.37
CA LEU A 67 6.24 3.66 -7.59
C LEU A 67 7.56 3.73 -8.36
N ASP A 68 7.89 2.70 -9.14
CA ASP A 68 9.07 2.72 -10.01
C ASP A 68 8.96 3.84 -11.05
N GLU A 69 7.78 4.02 -11.65
CA GLU A 69 7.54 5.13 -12.58
C GLU A 69 7.63 6.50 -11.91
N VAL A 70 7.14 6.61 -10.67
CA VAL A 70 7.29 7.84 -9.85
C VAL A 70 8.77 8.15 -9.63
N MET A 71 9.56 7.18 -9.22
CA MET A 71 10.99 7.33 -8.97
C MET A 71 11.77 7.66 -10.24
N ASN A 72 11.27 7.28 -11.41
CA ASN A 72 11.80 7.65 -12.72
C ASN A 72 11.23 8.98 -13.26
N ASN A 73 10.53 9.72 -12.43
CA ASN A 73 9.96 11.04 -12.76
C ASN A 73 8.98 11.00 -13.95
N LYS A 74 8.23 9.90 -14.10
CA LYS A 74 7.29 9.70 -15.21
C LYS A 74 5.84 10.04 -14.86
N ILE A 75 5.54 10.29 -13.60
CA ILE A 75 4.16 10.53 -13.12
C ILE A 75 4.02 11.96 -12.63
N ASP A 76 3.00 12.65 -13.12
CA ASP A 76 2.63 13.98 -12.67
C ASP A 76 1.68 13.92 -11.48
N LYS A 77 0.57 13.20 -11.63
CA LYS A 77 -0.47 13.10 -10.60
C LYS A 77 -1.02 11.68 -10.49
N ILE A 78 -1.30 11.28 -9.25
CA ILE A 78 -1.97 10.03 -8.93
C ILE A 78 -3.29 10.38 -8.24
N TYR A 79 -4.40 9.96 -8.84
CA TYR A 79 -5.74 10.16 -8.29
C TYR A 79 -6.21 8.91 -7.57
N ILE A 80 -6.58 9.07 -6.30
CA ILE A 80 -7.11 7.99 -5.46
C ILE A 80 -8.40 8.46 -4.77
N THR A 81 -9.26 7.54 -4.42
CA THR A 81 -10.51 7.86 -3.70
C THR A 81 -10.24 8.16 -2.22
N TYR A 82 -9.44 7.33 -1.56
CA TYR A 82 -9.08 7.46 -0.14
C TYR A 82 -7.59 7.17 0.04
N LYS A 83 -6.98 7.72 1.08
CA LYS A 83 -5.56 7.50 1.40
C LYS A 83 -5.19 6.02 1.56
N ASP A 84 -6.05 5.24 2.19
CA ASP A 84 -5.84 3.81 2.42
C ASP A 84 -5.96 2.95 1.17
N ARG A 85 -6.47 3.48 0.07
CA ARG A 85 -6.40 2.80 -1.24
C ARG A 85 -4.97 2.77 -1.77
N PHE A 86 -4.17 3.77 -1.43
CA PHE A 86 -2.76 3.79 -1.80
C PHE A 86 -1.92 2.91 -0.87
N ILE A 87 -2.02 3.16 0.42
CA ILE A 87 -1.32 2.39 1.46
C ILE A 87 -2.07 2.50 2.79
N ARG A 88 -2.07 1.43 3.59
CA ARG A 88 -2.73 1.43 4.90
C ARG A 88 -1.98 2.26 5.93
N PHE A 89 -0.67 2.11 6.02
CA PHE A 89 0.19 2.84 6.94
C PHE A 89 1.35 3.49 6.20
N GLY A 90 1.82 4.63 6.73
CA GLY A 90 2.94 5.33 6.14
C GLY A 90 2.58 6.19 4.93
N TYR A 91 1.32 6.58 4.77
CA TYR A 91 0.87 7.40 3.65
C TYR A 91 1.70 8.67 3.51
N ASP A 92 1.96 9.39 4.61
CA ASP A 92 2.71 10.66 4.59
C ASP A 92 4.13 10.47 4.06
N TRP A 93 4.76 9.35 4.38
CA TRP A 93 6.09 9.02 3.87
C TRP A 93 6.06 8.83 2.35
N PHE A 94 5.09 8.08 1.84
CA PHE A 94 4.94 7.85 0.39
C PHE A 94 4.53 9.12 -0.35
N GLU A 95 3.69 9.95 0.25
CA GLU A 95 3.34 11.25 -0.31
C GLU A 95 4.58 12.14 -0.47
N ASN A 96 5.43 12.19 0.54
CA ASN A 96 6.69 12.93 0.49
C ASN A 96 7.65 12.36 -0.55
N LEU A 97 7.75 11.05 -0.66
CA LEU A 97 8.54 10.39 -1.71
C LEU A 97 8.06 10.81 -3.09
N CYS A 98 6.77 10.77 -3.33
CA CYS A 98 6.17 11.22 -4.60
C CYS A 98 6.48 12.68 -4.88
N LYS A 99 6.34 13.58 -3.89
CA LYS A 99 6.65 15.00 -4.02
C LYS A 99 8.10 15.24 -4.42
N LYS A 100 9.03 14.50 -3.84
CA LYS A 100 10.45 14.59 -4.18
C LYS A 100 10.74 14.27 -5.65
N HIS A 101 9.90 13.45 -6.26
CA HIS A 101 9.99 13.07 -7.68
C HIS A 101 9.03 13.85 -8.58
N GLY A 102 8.45 14.93 -8.07
CA GLY A 102 7.55 15.78 -8.84
C GLY A 102 6.17 15.18 -9.09
N THR A 103 5.76 14.22 -8.26
CA THR A 103 4.44 13.57 -8.32
C THR A 103 3.56 14.04 -7.18
N GLU A 104 2.34 14.45 -7.48
CA GLU A 104 1.33 14.81 -6.48
C GLU A 104 0.28 13.70 -6.38
N ILE A 105 -0.03 13.29 -5.14
CA ILE A 105 -1.16 12.38 -4.88
C ILE A 105 -2.40 13.22 -4.56
N ILE A 106 -3.46 13.03 -5.33
CA ILE A 106 -4.73 13.72 -5.15
C ILE A 106 -5.76 12.76 -4.58
N VAL A 107 -6.15 13.01 -3.34
CA VAL A 107 -7.17 12.24 -2.63
C VAL A 107 -8.52 12.91 -2.86
N LEU A 108 -9.43 12.21 -3.52
CA LEU A 108 -10.73 12.77 -3.90
C LEU A 108 -11.71 12.82 -2.73
N ASN A 109 -11.54 11.95 -1.74
CA ASN A 109 -12.40 11.91 -0.57
C ASN A 109 -11.54 11.98 0.70
N ASN A 110 -11.65 13.10 1.40
CA ASN A 110 -10.85 13.37 2.61
C ASN A 110 -11.42 12.70 3.88
N ILE A 111 -12.47 11.92 3.77
CA ILE A 111 -13.00 11.16 4.90
C ILE A 111 -12.08 9.94 5.10
N ASP A 112 -11.37 9.92 6.22
CA ASP A 112 -10.49 8.80 6.62
C ASP A 112 -11.32 7.56 7.04
N THR A 113 -12.23 7.12 6.19
CA THR A 113 -13.06 5.95 6.48
C THR A 113 -12.74 4.82 5.52
N SER A 114 -11.81 3.98 5.95
CA SER A 114 -11.88 2.58 5.55
C SER A 114 -13.19 1.98 6.02
N PRO A 115 -13.80 1.07 5.26
CA PRO A 115 -14.84 0.22 5.83
C PRO A 115 -14.30 -0.41 7.13
N ASP A 116 -15.03 -0.26 8.22
CA ASP A 116 -14.61 -0.74 9.55
C ASP A 116 -14.14 -2.20 9.52
N LYS A 117 -14.82 -3.02 8.72
CA LYS A 117 -14.47 -4.43 8.52
C LYS A 117 -13.04 -4.60 7.95
N GLU A 118 -12.69 -3.82 6.94
CA GLU A 118 -11.36 -3.91 6.30
C GLU A 118 -10.24 -3.51 7.29
N LEU A 119 -10.47 -2.45 8.06
CA LEU A 119 -9.54 -2.00 9.09
C LEU A 119 -9.37 -3.07 10.18
N VAL A 120 -10.47 -3.67 10.64
CA VAL A 120 -10.44 -4.75 11.64
C VAL A 120 -9.70 -5.98 11.10
N ASP A 121 -9.98 -6.40 9.87
CA ASP A 121 -9.29 -7.54 9.23
C ASP A 121 -7.77 -7.29 9.12
N ASP A 122 -7.35 -6.09 8.74
CA ASP A 122 -5.95 -5.71 8.69
C ASP A 122 -5.30 -5.73 10.08
N LEU A 123 -6.01 -5.23 11.09
CA LEU A 123 -5.54 -5.25 12.48
C LEU A 123 -5.36 -6.69 13.00
N ILE A 124 -6.34 -7.56 12.73
CA ILE A 124 -6.28 -8.98 13.07
C ILE A 124 -5.08 -9.63 12.38
N SER A 125 -4.83 -9.32 11.12
CA SER A 125 -3.69 -9.84 10.37
C SER A 125 -2.36 -9.46 11.01
N ILE A 126 -2.21 -8.20 11.45
CA ILE A 126 -1.02 -7.72 12.17
C ILE A 126 -0.84 -8.48 13.48
N ILE A 127 -1.90 -8.57 14.29
CA ILE A 127 -1.89 -9.27 15.58
C ILE A 127 -1.51 -10.74 15.38
N HIS A 128 -2.06 -11.39 14.36
CA HIS A 128 -1.75 -12.79 14.04
C HIS A 128 -0.27 -12.98 13.71
N VAL A 129 0.32 -12.13 12.87
CA VAL A 129 1.75 -12.20 12.54
C VAL A 129 2.62 -12.01 13.78
N PHE A 130 2.32 -11.02 14.62
CA PHE A 130 3.04 -10.82 15.87
C PHE A 130 2.88 -12.00 16.84
N SER A 131 1.69 -12.55 16.96
CA SER A 131 1.43 -13.71 17.82
C SER A 131 2.23 -14.93 17.38
N CYS A 132 2.28 -15.20 16.09
CA CYS A 132 3.09 -16.29 15.52
C CYS A 132 4.59 -16.10 15.81
N ARG A 133 5.09 -14.88 15.65
CA ARG A 133 6.50 -14.55 15.95
C ARG A 133 6.82 -14.69 17.43
N LEU A 134 5.96 -14.20 18.31
CA LEU A 134 6.13 -14.34 19.75
C LEU A 134 6.09 -15.79 20.19
N TYR A 135 5.18 -16.59 19.64
CA TYR A 135 5.11 -18.03 19.91
C TYR A 135 6.39 -18.75 19.48
N GLY A 136 6.86 -18.48 18.27
CA GLY A 136 8.11 -19.04 17.76
C GLY A 136 9.31 -18.66 18.63
N LEU A 137 9.38 -17.42 19.08
CA LEU A 137 10.43 -16.95 19.96
C LEU A 137 10.40 -17.63 21.32
N ARG A 138 9.21 -17.82 21.93
CA ARG A 138 9.04 -18.55 23.18
C ARG A 138 9.47 -19.99 23.07
N LYS A 139 9.09 -20.66 21.99
CA LYS A 139 9.48 -22.05 21.70
C LYS A 139 11.00 -22.17 21.57
N TYR A 140 11.63 -21.23 20.87
CA TYR A 140 13.08 -21.19 20.70
C TYR A 140 13.80 -20.97 22.04
N LYS A 141 13.35 -20.05 22.87
CA LYS A 141 13.89 -19.82 24.21
C LYS A 141 13.77 -21.06 25.11
N LYS A 142 12.65 -21.75 25.06
CA LYS A 142 12.47 -23.02 25.82
C LYS A 142 13.43 -24.09 25.38
N LYS A 143 13.67 -24.20 24.06
CA LYS A 143 14.62 -25.18 23.49
C LYS A 143 16.04 -24.91 23.95
N ILE A 144 16.50 -23.67 23.92
CA ILE A 144 17.82 -23.27 24.42
C ILE A 144 17.96 -23.59 25.90
N ARG A 145 16.98 -23.27 26.75
CA ARG A 145 16.98 -23.58 28.18
C ARG A 145 17.04 -25.08 28.42
N GLY A 146 16.34 -25.88 27.62
CA GLY A 146 16.36 -27.33 27.70
C GLY A 146 17.73 -27.94 27.39
N GLU A 147 18.41 -27.41 26.40
CA GLU A 147 19.78 -27.81 26.04
C GLU A 147 20.79 -27.48 27.16
N TYR A 148 20.72 -26.29 27.74
CA TYR A 148 21.57 -25.90 28.86
C TYR A 148 21.35 -26.74 30.12
N LEU A 149 20.11 -27.11 30.42
CA LEU A 149 19.77 -27.98 31.57
C LEU A 149 20.25 -29.42 31.37
N ASN A 150 20.34 -29.90 30.14
CA ASN A 150 20.88 -31.22 29.85
C ASN A 150 22.41 -31.26 29.96
N ASP A 151 23.10 -30.18 29.57
CA ASP A 151 24.56 -30.07 29.71
C ASP A 151 25.00 -30.02 31.18
N ASP A 152 24.21 -29.35 32.04
CA ASP A 152 24.48 -29.29 33.49
C ASP A 152 24.27 -30.64 34.19
N GLN A 153 23.46 -31.57 33.61
CA GLN A 153 23.27 -32.90 34.16
C GLN A 153 24.37 -33.89 33.74
N ASP A 154 24.96 -33.68 32.58
CA ASP A 154 26.07 -34.52 32.12
C ASP A 154 27.41 -34.17 32.78
N THR A 155 27.56 -33.00 33.36
CA THR A 155 28.77 -32.59 34.08
C THR A 155 28.77 -32.92 35.56
N SER A 156 27.68 -33.43 36.10
CA SER A 156 27.54 -33.81 37.52
C SER A 156 27.64 -35.32 37.82
N SER A 157 28.17 -36.11 36.89
CA SER A 157 28.41 -37.52 37.10
C SER A 157 29.90 -37.82 37.28
#